data_69b81e56df230c5fc13334f8b2916a37
#
_entry.id   69b81e56df230c5fc13334f8b2916a37
#
_cell.length_a   1.000
_cell.length_b   1.000
_cell.length_c   1.000
_cell.angle_alpha   90.00
_cell.angle_beta   90.00
_cell.angle_gamma   90.00
#
_symmetry.space_group_name_H-M   'P 1'
#
loop_
_entity.id
_entity.type
_entity.pdbx_description
1 polymer ?
#
loop_
_entity_poly.entity_id
_entity_poly.type
_entity_poly.pdbx_seq_one_letter_code
_entity_poly.pdbx_strand_id
1 'polypeptide(L)'
;KLLLTQRSMSKMLWPGDWDGTVASHPRQSENYISSAERRLPEELGITCKLDYLYKFEYHVPYKDIGSENEVCGTLIGMLDDPSGIKLVKDEISDIRWVSLEQISMEIINSPQIFCPWMLVALYFLSESSQNINERHKEIINKWKNNEQLRSNLEKSLEYHFPDHKWELKKE
;
A
#
# COMPACT_ATOMS: atom_id res chain seq x y z
N LYS A 1 -3.10 4.35 13.21
CA LYS A 1 -1.94 4.72 12.38
C LYS A 1 -1.74 3.68 11.30
N LEU A 2 -1.17 4.05 10.18
CA LEU A 2 -0.74 3.19 9.09
C LEU A 2 0.74 2.86 9.25
N LEU A 3 1.13 1.59 9.13
CA LEU A 3 2.52 1.18 9.07
C LEU A 3 2.99 1.28 7.61
N LEU A 4 3.97 2.13 7.37
CA LEU A 4 4.68 2.21 6.09
C LEU A 4 6.05 1.56 6.22
N THR A 5 6.51 0.98 5.12
CA THR A 5 7.84 0.43 4.97
C THR A 5 8.62 1.23 3.92
N GLN A 6 9.90 1.42 4.13
CA GLN A 6 10.78 2.00 3.12
C GLN A 6 11.47 0.88 2.36
N ARG A 7 11.32 0.87 1.05
CA ARG A 7 11.93 -0.12 0.18
C ARG A 7 13.45 -0.08 0.30
N SER A 8 14.07 -1.24 0.31
CA SER A 8 15.54 -1.32 0.32
C SER A 8 16.16 -0.59 -0.87
N MET A 9 17.31 0.01 -0.66
CA MET A 9 18.11 0.64 -1.74
C MET A 9 18.62 -0.36 -2.77
N SER A 10 18.58 -1.67 -2.48
CA SER A 10 18.91 -2.74 -3.41
C SER A 10 17.80 -3.07 -4.43
N LYS A 11 16.59 -2.55 -4.23
CA LYS A 11 15.49 -2.75 -5.17
C LYS A 11 15.77 -2.08 -6.51
N MET A 12 15.51 -2.77 -7.62
CA MET A 12 15.73 -2.26 -8.98
C MET A 12 14.77 -1.09 -9.30
N LEU A 13 13.51 -1.21 -8.88
CA LEU A 13 12.45 -0.23 -9.13
C LEU A 13 12.05 0.42 -7.81
N TRP A 14 11.91 1.74 -7.80
CA TRP A 14 11.56 2.57 -6.63
C TRP A 14 12.39 2.25 -5.37
N PRO A 15 13.74 2.21 -5.44
CA PRO A 15 14.58 2.04 -4.25
C PRO A 15 14.45 3.25 -3.32
N GLY A 16 14.27 3.00 -2.03
CA GLY A 16 14.17 4.03 -1.00
C GLY A 16 12.81 4.70 -0.87
N ASP A 17 11.85 4.38 -1.75
CA ASP A 17 10.51 4.95 -1.66
C ASP A 17 9.68 4.29 -0.55
N TRP A 18 8.73 5.05 0.00
CA TRP A 18 7.80 4.56 1.00
C TRP A 18 6.66 3.78 0.34
N ASP A 19 6.38 2.61 0.90
CA ASP A 19 5.36 1.67 0.42
C ASP A 19 4.37 1.32 1.54
N GLY A 20 3.33 0.57 1.19
CA GLY A 20 2.49 -0.12 2.15
C GLY A 20 3.28 -1.07 3.03
N THR A 21 2.60 -1.72 3.98
CA THR A 21 3.28 -2.57 4.98
C THR A 21 4.09 -3.70 4.33
N VAL A 22 3.52 -4.38 3.34
CA VAL A 22 4.19 -5.41 2.53
C VAL A 22 3.58 -5.43 1.13
N ALA A 23 4.41 -5.46 0.10
CA ALA A 23 4.03 -5.65 -1.29
C ALA A 23 4.75 -6.86 -1.88
N SER A 24 4.00 -7.83 -2.41
CA SER A 24 4.58 -9.09 -2.89
C SER A 24 3.71 -9.79 -3.92
N HIS A 25 4.32 -10.69 -4.67
CA HIS A 25 3.65 -11.51 -5.67
C HIS A 25 3.20 -12.85 -5.07
N PRO A 26 1.93 -13.27 -5.31
CA PRO A 26 1.50 -14.63 -5.01
C PRO A 26 2.31 -15.67 -5.78
N ARG A 27 2.65 -16.78 -5.12
CA ARG A 27 3.21 -17.95 -5.79
C ARG A 27 2.10 -18.75 -6.47
N GLN A 28 2.47 -19.66 -7.37
CA GLN A 28 1.52 -20.62 -7.94
C GLN A 28 0.79 -21.34 -6.81
N SER A 29 -0.50 -21.39 -6.79
CA SER A 29 -1.35 -21.92 -5.72
C SER A 29 -1.64 -21.01 -4.52
N GLU A 30 -1.05 -19.84 -4.42
CA GLU A 30 -1.41 -18.85 -3.40
C GLU A 30 -2.52 -17.91 -3.88
N ASN A 31 -3.39 -17.54 -2.96
CA ASN A 31 -4.27 -16.37 -3.13
C ASN A 31 -3.63 -15.13 -2.48
N TYR A 32 -4.26 -13.97 -2.62
CA TYR A 32 -3.73 -12.72 -2.05
C TYR A 32 -3.51 -12.80 -0.53
N ILE A 33 -4.46 -13.40 0.23
CA ILE A 33 -4.36 -13.52 1.68
C ILE A 33 -3.18 -14.41 2.08
N SER A 34 -3.12 -15.63 1.54
CA SER A 34 -2.07 -16.59 1.88
C SER A 34 -0.67 -16.09 1.48
N SER A 35 -0.56 -15.37 0.36
CA SER A 35 0.69 -14.73 -0.05
C SER A 35 1.13 -13.67 0.96
N ALA A 36 0.23 -12.79 1.39
CA ALA A 36 0.54 -11.75 2.35
C ALA A 36 0.84 -12.32 3.75
N GLU A 37 0.08 -13.33 4.20
CA GLU A 37 0.35 -14.03 5.47
C GLU A 37 1.72 -14.73 5.50
N ARG A 38 2.20 -15.20 4.35
CA ARG A 38 3.57 -15.73 4.22
C ARG A 38 4.61 -14.59 4.27
N ARG A 39 4.36 -13.49 3.57
CA ARG A 39 5.35 -12.41 3.43
C ARG A 39 5.51 -11.55 4.68
N LEU A 40 4.46 -11.35 5.47
CA LEU A 40 4.55 -10.60 6.72
C LEU A 40 5.65 -11.12 7.66
N PRO A 41 5.72 -12.42 8.01
CA PRO A 41 6.83 -12.93 8.81
C PRO A 41 8.17 -12.96 8.06
N GLU A 42 8.19 -13.15 6.73
CA GLU A 42 9.42 -13.14 5.94
C GLU A 42 10.08 -11.77 5.89
N GLU A 43 9.32 -10.68 5.83
CA GLU A 43 9.86 -9.32 5.68
C GLU A 43 9.94 -8.53 7.00
N LEU A 44 8.97 -8.73 7.89
CA LEU A 44 8.78 -7.95 9.10
C LEU A 44 8.81 -8.76 10.39
N GLY A 45 8.87 -10.10 10.33
CA GLY A 45 8.85 -10.96 11.52
C GLY A 45 7.53 -10.96 12.29
N ILE A 46 6.45 -10.48 11.70
CA ILE A 46 5.12 -10.36 12.34
C ILE A 46 4.07 -11.20 11.65
N THR A 47 2.98 -11.48 12.36
CA THR A 47 1.79 -12.12 11.82
C THR A 47 0.55 -11.36 12.26
N CYS A 48 -0.43 -11.21 11.37
CA CYS A 48 -1.77 -10.72 11.72
C CYS A 48 -2.81 -11.35 10.78
N LYS A 49 -4.08 -11.33 11.19
CA LYS A 49 -5.18 -11.70 10.30
C LYS A 49 -5.42 -10.59 9.31
N LEU A 50 -5.61 -10.98 8.04
CA LEU A 50 -5.82 -10.07 6.93
C LEU A 50 -7.22 -10.26 6.35
N ASP A 51 -7.86 -9.14 6.02
CA ASP A 51 -9.08 -9.10 5.21
C ASP A 51 -8.73 -8.57 3.81
N TYR A 52 -9.22 -9.25 2.79
CA TYR A 52 -9.14 -8.78 1.41
C TYR A 52 -10.16 -7.64 1.20
N LEU A 53 -9.74 -6.57 0.54
CA LEU A 53 -10.58 -5.41 0.30
C LEU A 53 -11.05 -5.32 -1.16
N TYR A 54 -10.12 -5.23 -2.10
CA TYR A 54 -10.36 -5.07 -3.53
C TYR A 54 -9.09 -5.35 -4.32
N LYS A 55 -9.21 -5.37 -5.63
CA LYS A 55 -8.08 -5.39 -6.56
C LYS A 55 -8.18 -4.24 -7.56
N PHE A 56 -7.04 -3.76 -8.00
CA PHE A 56 -6.93 -2.75 -9.04
C PHE A 56 -5.82 -3.13 -10.02
N GLU A 57 -5.91 -2.60 -11.22
CA GLU A 57 -4.86 -2.70 -12.23
C GLU A 57 -4.17 -1.34 -12.36
N TYR A 58 -2.87 -1.35 -12.56
CA TYR A 58 -2.11 -0.14 -12.82
C TYR A 58 -0.94 -0.44 -13.77
N HIS A 59 -0.52 0.61 -14.48
CA HIS A 59 0.72 0.61 -15.25
C HIS A 59 1.47 1.91 -15.00
N VAL A 60 2.70 1.81 -14.54
CA VAL A 60 3.55 2.95 -14.25
C VAL A 60 5.00 2.69 -14.68
N PRO A 61 5.59 3.56 -15.51
CA PRO A 61 7.00 3.48 -15.87
C PRO A 61 7.88 3.99 -14.73
N TYR A 62 9.08 3.44 -14.63
CA TYR A 62 10.12 3.93 -13.71
C TYR A 62 11.37 4.32 -14.48
N LYS A 63 11.52 5.61 -14.77
CA LYS A 63 12.64 6.16 -15.55
C LYS A 63 12.80 5.37 -16.86
N ASP A 64 14.04 5.17 -17.31
CA ASP A 64 14.38 4.33 -18.48
C ASP A 64 14.77 2.90 -18.05
N ILE A 65 14.40 2.48 -16.82
CA ILE A 65 14.86 1.20 -16.24
C ILE A 65 13.82 0.11 -16.43
N GLY A 66 12.53 0.42 -16.30
CA GLY A 66 11.46 -0.56 -16.38
C GLY A 66 10.07 0.03 -16.10
N SER A 67 9.12 -0.85 -15.85
CA SER A 67 7.76 -0.44 -15.46
C SER A 67 7.13 -1.52 -14.60
N GLU A 68 6.16 -1.13 -13.79
CA GLU A 68 5.20 -2.05 -13.15
C GLU A 68 3.89 -2.03 -13.96
N ASN A 69 3.36 -3.22 -14.23
CA ASN A 69 2.08 -3.42 -14.93
C ASN A 69 1.40 -4.63 -14.31
N GLU A 70 0.55 -4.40 -13.32
CA GLU A 70 0.07 -5.44 -12.44
C GLU A 70 -1.41 -5.32 -12.08
N VAL A 71 -1.99 -6.46 -11.68
CA VAL A 71 -3.24 -6.51 -10.93
C VAL A 71 -2.90 -6.71 -9.46
N CYS A 72 -3.07 -5.68 -8.66
CA CYS A 72 -2.72 -5.66 -7.24
C CYS A 72 -3.95 -5.89 -6.36
N GLY A 73 -3.89 -6.88 -5.46
CA GLY A 73 -4.88 -7.10 -4.41
C GLY A 73 -4.55 -6.32 -3.15
N THR A 74 -5.49 -5.54 -2.64
CA THR A 74 -5.33 -4.79 -1.40
C THR A 74 -5.91 -5.55 -0.22
N LEU A 75 -5.12 -5.66 0.85
CA LEU A 75 -5.51 -6.29 2.10
C LEU A 75 -5.33 -5.31 3.27
N ILE A 76 -6.09 -5.53 4.32
CA ILE A 76 -5.97 -4.80 5.59
C ILE A 76 -5.81 -5.76 6.75
N GLY A 77 -4.94 -5.41 7.69
CA GLY A 77 -4.77 -6.10 8.96
C GLY A 77 -4.53 -5.15 10.11
N MET A 78 -4.76 -5.60 11.32
CA MET A 78 -4.42 -4.85 12.54
C MET A 78 -3.34 -5.58 13.32
N LEU A 79 -2.27 -4.86 13.63
CA LEU A 79 -1.19 -5.35 14.47
C LEU A 79 -1.41 -4.83 15.91
N ASP A 80 -1.65 -5.75 16.83
CA ASP A 80 -1.91 -5.42 18.24
C ASP A 80 -0.61 -5.13 19.00
N ASP A 81 0.48 -5.83 18.66
CA ASP A 81 1.79 -5.65 19.27
C ASP A 81 2.89 -5.41 18.20
N PRO A 82 3.38 -4.19 18.08
CA PRO A 82 4.47 -3.86 17.15
C PRO A 82 5.86 -4.22 17.66
N SER A 83 6.03 -4.69 18.90
CA SER A 83 7.34 -4.94 19.50
C SER A 83 8.12 -6.08 18.83
N GLY A 84 7.41 -6.97 18.13
CA GLY A 84 7.98 -8.09 17.41
C GLY A 84 8.54 -7.75 16.01
N ILE A 85 8.43 -6.51 15.54
CA ILE A 85 8.87 -6.14 14.18
C ILE A 85 10.38 -6.30 14.03
N LYS A 86 10.78 -7.09 13.02
CA LYS A 86 12.19 -7.33 12.64
C LYS A 86 12.34 -7.16 11.14
N LEU A 87 13.12 -6.16 10.73
CA LEU A 87 13.29 -5.84 9.32
C LEU A 87 14.28 -6.78 8.64
N VAL A 88 13.91 -7.33 7.50
CA VAL A 88 14.84 -7.96 6.55
C VAL A 88 15.41 -6.86 5.66
N LYS A 89 16.66 -6.47 5.90
CA LYS A 89 17.30 -5.29 5.31
C LYS A 89 17.42 -5.31 3.78
N ASP A 90 17.46 -6.50 3.19
CA ASP A 90 17.46 -6.65 1.72
C ASP A 90 16.10 -6.28 1.10
N GLU A 91 15.02 -6.32 1.88
CA GLU A 91 13.67 -5.97 1.46
C GLU A 91 13.26 -4.57 1.93
N ILE A 92 13.52 -4.25 3.19
CA ILE A 92 13.03 -3.05 3.88
C ILE A 92 14.18 -2.35 4.61
N SER A 93 14.42 -1.08 4.27
CA SER A 93 15.46 -0.27 4.95
C SER A 93 14.97 0.38 6.23
N ASP A 94 13.70 0.80 6.29
CA ASP A 94 13.11 1.47 7.46
C ASP A 94 11.60 1.27 7.55
N ILE A 95 11.01 1.60 8.70
CA ILE A 95 9.56 1.61 8.94
C ILE A 95 9.14 2.86 9.71
N ARG A 96 7.89 3.27 9.51
CA ARG A 96 7.28 4.34 10.30
C ARG A 96 5.77 4.20 10.43
N TRP A 97 5.23 4.73 11.53
CA TRP A 97 3.80 4.79 11.79
C TRP A 97 3.29 6.21 11.52
N VAL A 98 2.42 6.36 10.54
CA VAL A 98 1.83 7.66 10.17
C VAL A 98 0.35 7.75 10.52
N SER A 99 -0.10 8.94 10.91
CA SER A 99 -1.53 9.24 11.03
C SER A 99 -2.14 9.57 9.66
N LEU A 100 -3.47 9.64 9.59
CA LEU A 100 -4.17 10.08 8.36
C LEU A 100 -3.78 11.49 7.97
N GLU A 101 -3.65 12.37 8.95
CA GLU A 101 -3.27 13.77 8.73
C GLU A 101 -1.84 13.87 8.21
N GLN A 102 -0.91 13.11 8.80
CA GLN A 102 0.47 13.07 8.36
C GLN A 102 0.59 12.58 6.92
N ILE A 103 0.01 11.41 6.60
CA ILE A 103 0.09 10.87 5.24
C ILE A 103 -0.57 11.81 4.21
N SER A 104 -1.72 12.41 4.55
CA SER A 104 -2.42 13.36 3.68
C SER A 104 -1.58 14.58 3.32
N MET A 105 -0.80 15.09 4.26
CA MET A 105 0.10 16.22 4.01
C MET A 105 1.34 15.80 3.22
N GLU A 106 1.90 14.64 3.51
CA GLU A 106 3.13 14.19 2.87
C GLU A 106 2.92 13.81 1.40
N ILE A 107 1.83 13.14 1.06
CA ILE A 107 1.55 12.72 -0.33
C ILE A 107 1.37 13.91 -1.29
N ILE A 108 0.89 15.05 -0.81
CA ILE A 108 0.77 16.27 -1.64
C ILE A 108 2.06 17.08 -1.71
N ASN A 109 2.83 17.12 -0.62
CA ASN A 109 4.05 17.90 -0.55
C ASN A 109 5.25 17.19 -1.19
N SER A 110 5.25 15.86 -1.19
CA SER A 110 6.37 15.03 -1.66
C SER A 110 5.88 13.73 -2.30
N PRO A 111 5.05 13.76 -3.36
CA PRO A 111 4.51 12.56 -3.98
C PRO A 111 5.60 11.59 -4.46
N GLN A 112 6.75 12.12 -4.88
CA GLN A 112 7.86 11.36 -5.44
C GLN A 112 8.56 10.40 -4.47
N ILE A 113 8.28 10.49 -3.17
CA ILE A 113 8.88 9.57 -2.18
C ILE A 113 8.02 8.35 -1.89
N PHE A 114 6.87 8.22 -2.55
CA PHE A 114 5.92 7.13 -2.34
C PHE A 114 5.78 6.24 -3.57
N CYS A 115 5.65 4.94 -3.33
CA CYS A 115 5.35 4.00 -4.39
C CYS A 115 3.97 4.29 -5.02
N PRO A 116 3.88 4.37 -6.36
CA PRO A 116 2.64 4.73 -7.04
C PRO A 116 1.45 3.81 -6.71
N TRP A 117 1.69 2.50 -6.66
CA TRP A 117 0.63 1.50 -6.34
C TRP A 117 0.07 1.64 -4.93
N MET A 118 0.90 2.07 -3.95
CA MET A 118 0.42 2.36 -2.60
C MET A 118 -0.58 3.52 -2.64
N LEU A 119 -0.32 4.57 -3.41
CA LEU A 119 -1.22 5.72 -3.53
C LEU A 119 -2.54 5.32 -4.21
N VAL A 120 -2.49 4.45 -5.24
CA VAL A 120 -3.69 3.88 -5.87
C VAL A 120 -4.49 3.04 -4.86
N ALA A 121 -3.82 2.21 -4.06
CA ALA A 121 -4.48 1.43 -3.01
C ALA A 121 -5.16 2.36 -1.99
N LEU A 122 -4.49 3.39 -1.52
CA LEU A 122 -5.08 4.36 -0.58
C LEU A 122 -6.27 5.11 -1.17
N TYR A 123 -6.22 5.46 -2.46
CA TYR A 123 -7.32 6.11 -3.15
C TYR A 123 -8.57 5.23 -3.16
N PHE A 124 -8.45 3.97 -3.59
CA PHE A 124 -9.58 3.05 -3.63
C PHE A 124 -10.08 2.64 -2.24
N LEU A 125 -9.25 2.75 -1.19
CA LEU A 125 -9.72 2.57 0.17
C LEU A 125 -10.83 3.56 0.54
N SER A 126 -10.77 4.79 0.01
CA SER A 126 -11.82 5.79 0.19
C SER A 126 -13.13 5.44 -0.56
N GLU A 127 -13.06 4.61 -1.59
CA GLU A 127 -14.21 4.22 -2.43
C GLU A 127 -14.80 2.85 -2.11
N SER A 128 -14.08 2.02 -1.33
CA SER A 128 -14.51 0.64 -1.10
C SER A 128 -15.80 0.56 -0.27
N SER A 129 -16.75 -0.27 -0.72
CA SER A 129 -18.07 -0.47 -0.09
C SER A 129 -18.29 -1.90 0.41
N GLN A 130 -17.26 -2.72 0.48
CA GLN A 130 -17.39 -4.15 0.74
C GLN A 130 -17.68 -4.50 2.22
N ASN A 131 -18.15 -5.74 2.43
CA ASN A 131 -18.35 -6.34 3.76
C ASN A 131 -17.01 -6.54 4.47
N ILE A 132 -16.59 -5.51 5.18
CA ILE A 132 -15.35 -5.44 5.92
C ILE A 132 -15.65 -5.84 7.36
N ASN A 133 -14.73 -6.58 7.98
CA ASN A 133 -14.81 -6.91 9.40
C ASN A 133 -15.03 -5.63 10.23
N GLU A 134 -15.92 -5.69 11.21
CA GLU A 134 -16.26 -4.57 12.11
C GLU A 134 -15.01 -3.89 12.69
N ARG A 135 -13.98 -4.69 12.98
CA ARG A 135 -12.68 -4.22 13.50
C ARG A 135 -12.00 -3.19 12.56
N HIS A 136 -12.19 -3.30 11.26
CA HIS A 136 -11.60 -2.41 10.26
C HIS A 136 -12.53 -1.26 9.83
N LYS A 137 -13.84 -1.39 10.09
CA LYS A 137 -14.84 -0.41 9.64
C LYS A 137 -14.57 1.00 10.15
N GLU A 138 -14.18 1.16 11.40
CA GLU A 138 -13.93 2.48 11.97
C GLU A 138 -12.78 3.19 11.24
N ILE A 139 -11.70 2.47 10.96
CA ILE A 139 -10.54 3.02 10.26
C ILE A 139 -10.92 3.39 8.82
N ILE A 140 -11.58 2.48 8.11
CA ILE A 140 -11.99 2.69 6.73
C ILE A 140 -12.99 3.85 6.62
N ASN A 141 -13.93 3.98 7.55
CA ASN A 141 -14.86 5.11 7.58
C ASN A 141 -14.14 6.46 7.80
N LYS A 142 -13.09 6.49 8.62
CA LYS A 142 -12.26 7.70 8.76
C LYS A 142 -11.57 8.09 7.47
N TRP A 143 -11.11 7.11 6.67
CA TRP A 143 -10.52 7.34 5.36
C TRP A 143 -11.56 7.85 4.36
N LYS A 144 -12.70 7.19 4.25
CA LYS A 144 -13.80 7.57 3.35
C LYS A 144 -14.32 8.99 3.57
N ASN A 145 -14.42 9.38 4.82
CA ASN A 145 -14.97 10.69 5.21
C ASN A 145 -13.93 11.82 5.18
N ASN A 146 -12.71 11.55 4.75
CA ASN A 146 -11.65 12.55 4.66
C ASN A 146 -11.51 13.08 3.24
N GLU A 147 -12.34 14.07 2.89
CA GLU A 147 -12.33 14.70 1.55
C GLU A 147 -10.98 15.33 1.20
N GLN A 148 -10.27 15.89 2.19
CA GLN A 148 -8.95 16.48 1.96
C GLN A 148 -7.92 15.41 1.58
N LEU A 149 -7.93 14.26 2.25
CA LEU A 149 -7.06 13.14 1.92
C LEU A 149 -7.34 12.64 0.50
N ARG A 150 -8.61 12.49 0.14
CA ARG A 150 -9.02 12.07 -1.20
C ARG A 150 -8.51 13.03 -2.27
N SER A 151 -8.75 14.33 -2.11
CA SER A 151 -8.27 15.37 -3.04
C SER A 151 -6.73 15.37 -3.14
N ASN A 152 -6.02 15.17 -2.04
CA ASN A 152 -4.56 15.09 -2.04
C ASN A 152 -4.05 13.84 -2.75
N LEU A 153 -4.73 12.68 -2.60
CA LEU A 153 -4.43 11.45 -3.33
C LEU A 153 -4.61 11.63 -4.84
N GLU A 154 -5.72 12.24 -5.29
CA GLU A 154 -5.96 12.52 -6.69
C GLU A 154 -4.81 13.33 -7.32
N LYS A 155 -4.40 14.42 -6.69
CA LYS A 155 -3.29 15.25 -7.16
C LYS A 155 -1.94 14.52 -7.15
N SER A 156 -1.70 13.70 -6.12
CA SER A 156 -0.49 12.89 -6.03
C SER A 156 -0.45 11.80 -7.11
N LEU A 157 -1.60 11.20 -7.43
CA LEU A 157 -1.73 10.23 -8.51
C LEU A 157 -1.51 10.86 -9.89
N GLU A 158 -1.94 12.09 -10.13
CA GLU A 158 -1.63 12.82 -11.37
C GLU A 158 -0.11 12.96 -11.60
N TYR A 159 0.68 13.11 -10.55
CA TYR A 159 2.13 13.15 -10.64
C TYR A 159 2.72 11.82 -11.16
N HIS A 160 2.22 10.68 -10.67
CA HIS A 160 2.74 9.36 -11.04
C HIS A 160 2.11 8.80 -12.32
N PHE A 161 0.87 9.17 -12.59
CA PHE A 161 0.05 8.62 -13.69
C PHE A 161 -0.54 9.75 -14.55
N PRO A 162 0.28 10.51 -15.27
CA PRO A 162 -0.22 11.60 -16.10
C PRO A 162 -1.22 11.14 -17.17
N ASP A 163 -1.12 9.88 -17.61
CA ASP A 163 -2.02 9.26 -18.60
C ASP A 163 -3.19 8.48 -17.96
N HIS A 164 -3.38 8.57 -16.64
CA HIS A 164 -4.42 7.87 -15.90
C HIS A 164 -4.51 6.36 -16.19
N LYS A 165 -3.43 5.64 -15.94
CA LYS A 165 -3.33 4.19 -16.19
C LYS A 165 -3.50 3.35 -14.91
N TRP A 166 -4.63 3.51 -14.24
CA TRP A 166 -5.02 2.71 -13.08
C TRP A 166 -6.54 2.64 -12.97
N GLU A 167 -7.07 1.48 -12.59
CA GLU A 167 -8.51 1.27 -12.45
C GLU A 167 -8.86 0.20 -11.42
N LEU A 168 -10.01 0.36 -10.75
CA LEU A 168 -10.57 -0.67 -9.88
C LEU A 168 -11.08 -1.83 -10.75
N LYS A 169 -10.71 -3.06 -10.39
CA LYS A 169 -11.21 -4.25 -11.06
C LYS A 169 -12.44 -4.80 -10.33
N LYS A 170 -13.48 -5.07 -11.08
CA LYS A 170 -14.64 -5.83 -10.58
C LYS A 170 -14.22 -7.29 -10.33
N GLU A 171 -14.82 -7.89 -9.31
CA GLU A 171 -14.62 -9.32 -9.02
C GLU A 171 -15.16 -10.22 -10.14
#